data_b62ae1ba95c7608f4bad47ad9d02007a
#
_entry.id   b62ae1ba95c7608f4bad47ad9d02007a
#
_cell.length_a   1.000
_cell.length_b   1.000
_cell.length_c   1.000
_cell.angle_alpha   90.00
_cell.angle_beta   90.00
_cell.angle_gamma   90.00
#
_symmetry.space_group_name_H-M   'P 1'
#
loop_
_entity.id
_entity.type
_entity.pdbx_description
1 polymer ?
#
loop_
_entity_poly.entity_id
_entity_poly.type
_entity_poly.pdbx_seq_one_letter_code
_entity_poly.pdbx_strand_id
1 'polypeptide(L)'
;MASWLPETLFEIVGQGPAPSKDYYQLLVTRSQVIFRWWKISLRSEHRSTKPGEVKETHQDFQGNSYLQIQIALIFGARILDYICNLCEGKFDFFERLSDSLLLNIISYLDLEDIARLSQTSHRFGKLCKCDKLWEQIVQSACDHITPDMRALAEDMGWRQMFFTNKLQLQRQLRKRKQRQDQTDKL
;
A
#
# COMPACT_ATOMS: atom_id res chain seq x y z
N MET A 1 18.64 12.27 -4.81
CA MET A 1 17.56 11.25 -4.78
C MET A 1 16.20 11.76 -4.26
N ALA A 2 16.12 12.94 -3.68
CA ALA A 2 14.87 13.45 -3.07
C ALA A 2 13.92 14.21 -4.02
N SER A 3 14.30 14.46 -5.27
CA SER A 3 13.54 15.36 -6.13
C SER A 3 12.21 14.81 -6.67
N TRP A 4 12.03 13.50 -6.69
CA TRP A 4 10.81 12.85 -7.18
C TRP A 4 9.77 12.53 -6.09
N LEU A 5 10.12 12.71 -4.82
CA LEU A 5 9.16 12.62 -3.73
C LEU A 5 8.26 13.88 -3.74
N PRO A 6 6.93 13.77 -3.59
CA PRO A 6 6.06 14.92 -3.43
C PRO A 6 6.42 15.70 -2.17
N GLU A 7 6.04 16.98 -2.10
CA GLU A 7 6.26 17.80 -0.90
C GLU A 7 5.55 17.19 0.32
N THR A 8 4.31 16.80 0.14
CA THR A 8 3.52 16.08 1.17
C THR A 8 3.80 14.60 1.08
N LEU A 9 4.39 14.03 2.13
CA LEU A 9 4.68 12.62 2.24
C LEU A 9 3.48 11.82 2.75
N PHE A 10 2.76 12.39 3.72
CA PHE A 10 1.61 11.74 4.34
C PHE A 10 0.66 12.78 4.91
N GLU A 11 -0.63 12.52 4.83
CA GLU A 11 -1.67 13.35 5.43
C GLU A 11 -2.78 12.45 5.96
N ILE A 12 -3.21 12.74 7.19
CA ILE A 12 -4.36 12.09 7.81
C ILE A 12 -5.14 13.10 8.63
N VAL A 13 -6.45 12.93 8.64
CA VAL A 13 -7.36 13.70 9.49
C VAL A 13 -8.12 12.77 10.41
N GLY A 14 -8.45 13.24 11.57
CA GLY A 14 -9.16 12.44 12.57
C GLY A 14 -9.87 13.29 13.60
N GLN A 15 -10.73 12.63 14.37
CA GLN A 15 -11.44 13.23 15.49
C GLN A 15 -10.84 12.70 16.79
N GLY A 16 -10.76 13.56 17.80
CA GLY A 16 -10.29 13.18 19.12
C GLY A 16 -11.14 12.08 19.76
N PRO A 17 -10.57 11.31 20.69
CA PRO A 17 -11.30 10.27 21.40
C PRO A 17 -12.47 10.87 22.20
N ALA A 18 -13.55 10.11 22.29
CA ALA A 18 -14.72 10.53 23.08
C ALA A 18 -14.32 10.87 24.54
N PRO A 19 -14.90 11.91 25.15
CA PRO A 19 -16.05 12.70 24.71
C PRO A 19 -15.71 13.90 23.82
N SER A 20 -14.41 14.09 23.44
CA SER A 20 -13.98 15.20 22.59
C SER A 20 -14.59 15.09 21.20
N LYS A 21 -14.92 16.25 20.62
CA LYS A 21 -15.31 16.39 19.21
C LYS A 21 -14.27 17.17 18.42
N ASP A 22 -13.10 17.40 19.02
CA ASP A 22 -12.03 18.15 18.42
C ASP A 22 -11.53 17.44 17.16
N TYR A 23 -11.22 18.23 16.16
CA TYR A 23 -10.73 17.74 14.87
C TYR A 23 -9.24 17.96 14.77
N TYR A 24 -8.56 16.99 14.20
CA TYR A 24 -7.11 16.98 14.10
C TYR A 24 -6.68 16.67 12.66
N GLN A 25 -5.62 17.32 12.22
CA GLN A 25 -4.93 17.05 10.97
C GLN A 25 -3.45 16.84 11.26
N LEU A 26 -2.90 15.79 10.69
CA LEU A 26 -1.48 15.49 10.76
C LEU A 26 -0.95 15.44 9.32
N LEU A 27 0.05 16.27 9.05
CA LEU A 27 0.69 16.42 7.76
C LEU A 27 2.18 16.21 7.93
N VAL A 28 2.75 15.29 7.16
CA VAL A 28 4.20 15.06 7.10
C VAL A 28 4.70 15.52 5.73
N THR A 29 5.59 16.49 5.74
CA THR A 29 6.29 16.99 4.55
C THR A 29 7.69 16.37 4.47
N ARG A 30 8.47 16.73 3.45
CA ARG A 30 9.86 16.29 3.34
C ARG A 30 10.77 16.74 4.49
N SER A 31 10.41 17.81 5.17
CA SER A 31 11.25 18.45 6.20
C SER A 31 10.60 18.58 7.55
N GLN A 32 9.28 18.48 7.65
CA GLN A 32 8.54 18.82 8.87
C GLN A 32 7.37 17.88 9.09
N VAL A 33 7.05 17.71 10.37
CA VAL A 33 5.79 17.15 10.86
C VAL A 33 4.94 18.32 11.34
N ILE A 34 3.73 18.45 10.81
CA ILE A 34 2.79 19.53 11.11
C ILE A 34 1.55 18.91 11.72
N PHE A 35 1.27 19.28 12.93
CA PHE A 35 0.10 18.82 13.69
C PHE A 35 -0.81 20.00 13.95
N ARG A 36 -2.07 19.92 13.48
CA ARG A 36 -3.09 20.97 13.61
C ARG A 36 -4.28 20.44 14.37
N TRP A 37 -4.93 21.32 15.12
CA TRP A 37 -6.16 20.98 15.82
C TRP A 37 -7.17 22.12 15.82
N TRP A 38 -8.43 21.75 15.79
CA TRP A 38 -9.59 22.64 15.90
C TRP A 38 -10.45 22.16 17.05
N LYS A 39 -10.59 23.01 18.06
CA LYS A 39 -11.51 22.75 19.18
C LYS A 39 -12.93 22.96 18.72
N ILE A 40 -13.77 21.94 18.74
CA ILE A 40 -15.18 22.00 18.42
C ILE A 40 -15.96 22.01 19.73
N SER A 41 -16.30 23.19 20.24
CA SER A 41 -17.06 23.35 21.46
C SER A 41 -18.43 23.95 21.17
N LEU A 42 -19.46 23.39 21.80
CA LEU A 42 -20.82 23.94 21.80
C LEU A 42 -20.96 25.06 22.79
N ARG A 43 -20.05 25.22 23.76
CA ARG A 43 -20.07 26.27 24.77
C ARG A 43 -19.62 27.61 24.19
N SER A 44 -20.38 28.68 24.46
CA SER A 44 -20.11 30.03 23.95
C SER A 44 -18.72 30.56 24.32
N GLU A 45 -18.21 30.16 25.49
CA GLU A 45 -16.91 30.58 26.03
C GLU A 45 -15.71 30.11 25.17
N HIS A 46 -15.88 29.05 24.41
CA HIS A 46 -14.81 28.48 23.59
C HIS A 46 -15.00 28.65 22.07
N ARG A 47 -16.08 29.35 21.64
CA ARG A 47 -16.36 29.57 20.20
C ARG A 47 -15.30 30.41 19.49
N SER A 48 -14.57 31.23 20.25
CA SER A 48 -13.51 32.12 19.75
C SER A 48 -12.12 31.45 19.76
N THR A 49 -12.01 30.19 20.17
CA THR A 49 -10.72 29.48 20.20
C THR A 49 -10.21 29.30 18.79
N LYS A 50 -9.05 29.88 18.49
CA LYS A 50 -8.41 29.76 17.20
C LYS A 50 -7.87 28.35 17.01
N PRO A 51 -7.75 27.85 15.75
CA PRO A 51 -7.02 26.62 15.45
C PRO A 51 -5.60 26.70 15.98
N GLY A 52 -5.12 25.60 16.53
CA GLY A 52 -3.72 25.48 16.93
C GLY A 52 -2.91 24.73 15.88
N GLU A 53 -1.62 25.04 15.81
CA GLU A 53 -0.66 24.37 14.91
C GLU A 53 0.69 24.23 15.63
N VAL A 54 1.29 23.04 15.49
CA VAL A 54 2.69 22.77 15.86
C VAL A 54 3.40 22.28 14.63
N LYS A 55 4.57 22.85 14.36
CA LYS A 55 5.49 22.44 13.27
C LYS A 55 6.83 22.09 13.88
N GLU A 56 7.31 20.90 13.58
CA GLU A 56 8.59 20.42 14.04
C GLU A 56 9.39 19.85 12.88
N THR A 57 10.70 19.94 12.96
CA THR A 57 11.56 19.17 12.05
C THR A 57 11.41 17.67 12.35
N HIS A 58 11.80 16.80 11.40
CA HIS A 58 11.76 15.36 11.63
C HIS A 58 12.61 14.94 12.85
N GLN A 59 13.74 15.62 13.06
CA GLN A 59 14.63 15.36 14.19
C GLN A 59 14.01 15.79 15.52
N ASP A 60 13.41 16.98 15.56
CA ASP A 60 12.76 17.50 16.78
C ASP A 60 11.56 16.63 17.16
N PHE A 61 10.76 16.21 16.15
CA PHE A 61 9.63 15.30 16.35
C PHE A 61 10.05 13.96 16.98
N GLN A 62 11.18 13.40 16.57
CA GLN A 62 11.70 12.16 17.17
C GLN A 62 12.07 12.33 18.63
N GLY A 63 12.48 13.53 19.06
CA GLY A 63 12.75 13.87 20.45
C GLY A 63 11.52 14.27 21.29
N ASN A 64 10.39 14.58 20.64
CA ASN A 64 9.19 15.08 21.31
C ASN A 64 8.19 13.97 21.66
N SER A 65 8.42 13.29 22.77
CA SER A 65 7.53 12.21 23.26
C SER A 65 6.09 12.71 23.53
N TYR A 66 5.90 13.97 23.92
CA TYR A 66 4.58 14.50 24.17
C TYR A 66 3.73 14.57 22.91
N LEU A 67 4.26 15.10 21.81
CA LEU A 67 3.58 15.15 20.53
C LEU A 67 3.33 13.75 19.97
N GLN A 68 4.28 12.83 20.12
CA GLN A 68 4.14 11.42 19.73
C GLN A 68 2.97 10.74 20.46
N ILE A 69 2.85 10.94 21.77
CA ILE A 69 1.75 10.38 22.56
C ILE A 69 0.41 10.95 22.08
N GLN A 70 0.32 12.27 21.81
CA GLN A 70 -0.90 12.87 21.29
C GLN A 70 -1.31 12.26 19.95
N ILE A 71 -0.36 12.07 19.03
CA ILE A 71 -0.62 11.46 17.73
C ILE A 71 -1.08 10.00 17.90
N ALA A 72 -0.44 9.24 18.79
CA ALA A 72 -0.82 7.85 19.06
C ALA A 72 -2.23 7.73 19.64
N LEU A 73 -2.64 8.66 20.52
CA LEU A 73 -3.98 8.69 21.10
C LEU A 73 -5.07 9.01 20.08
N ILE A 74 -4.78 9.85 19.09
CA ILE A 74 -5.76 10.32 18.10
C ILE A 74 -5.83 9.39 16.90
N PHE A 75 -4.68 9.02 16.34
CA PHE A 75 -4.57 8.28 15.08
C PHE A 75 -4.17 6.81 15.26
N GLY A 76 -3.75 6.42 16.47
CA GLY A 76 -3.30 5.08 16.80
C GLY A 76 -1.79 4.86 16.63
N ALA A 77 -1.28 3.84 17.34
CA ALA A 77 0.15 3.53 17.39
C ALA A 77 0.75 3.21 16.01
N ARG A 78 -0.01 2.53 15.13
CA ARG A 78 0.45 2.21 13.77
C ARG A 78 0.77 3.44 12.92
N ILE A 79 -0.02 4.51 13.09
CA ILE A 79 0.23 5.77 12.38
C ILE A 79 1.47 6.44 12.95
N LEU A 80 1.65 6.44 14.27
CA LEU A 80 2.86 6.96 14.89
C LEU A 80 4.11 6.22 14.37
N ASP A 81 4.11 4.89 14.38
CA ASP A 81 5.23 4.07 13.87
C ASP A 81 5.54 4.40 12.40
N TYR A 82 4.50 4.57 11.58
CA TYR A 82 4.66 4.95 10.18
C TYR A 82 5.32 6.32 10.02
N ILE A 83 4.89 7.32 10.82
CA ILE A 83 5.48 8.67 10.81
C ILE A 83 6.93 8.65 11.28
N CYS A 84 7.25 7.92 12.35
CA CYS A 84 8.63 7.75 12.81
C CYS A 84 9.51 7.18 11.70
N ASN A 85 9.02 6.16 10.97
CA ASN A 85 9.72 5.60 9.83
C ASN A 85 9.91 6.62 8.69
N LEU A 86 8.90 7.45 8.39
CA LEU A 86 9.05 8.54 7.40
C LEU A 86 10.10 9.56 7.82
N CYS A 87 10.13 9.94 9.11
CA CYS A 87 11.12 10.87 9.66
C CYS A 87 12.55 10.30 9.61
N GLU A 88 12.71 8.98 9.68
CA GLU A 88 13.98 8.27 9.50
C GLU A 88 14.36 8.08 8.02
N GLY A 89 13.53 8.54 7.08
CA GLY A 89 13.75 8.35 5.65
C GLY A 89 13.42 6.96 5.13
N LYS A 90 12.70 6.15 5.90
CA LYS A 90 12.19 4.83 5.48
C LYS A 90 10.87 5.00 4.76
N PHE A 91 10.93 5.13 3.44
CA PHE A 91 9.75 5.34 2.60
C PHE A 91 9.21 4.02 2.08
N ASP A 92 7.89 3.82 2.19
CA ASP A 92 7.22 2.74 1.49
C ASP A 92 6.92 3.18 0.05
N PHE A 93 7.80 2.78 -0.86
CA PHE A 93 7.64 3.10 -2.27
C PHE A 93 6.50 2.34 -2.95
N PHE A 94 6.18 1.14 -2.48
CA PHE A 94 5.09 0.33 -3.03
C PHE A 94 3.72 0.93 -2.74
N GLU A 95 3.52 1.57 -1.59
CA GLU A 95 2.27 2.29 -1.29
C GLU A 95 2.00 3.43 -2.28
N ARG A 96 3.04 3.98 -2.91
CA ARG A 96 2.95 5.09 -3.86
C ARG A 96 2.72 4.67 -5.30
N LEU A 97 2.93 3.40 -5.61
CA LEU A 97 2.69 2.86 -6.94
C LEU A 97 1.20 2.59 -7.15
N SER A 98 0.73 2.85 -8.36
CA SER A 98 -0.64 2.48 -8.75
C SER A 98 -0.81 0.96 -8.79
N ASP A 99 -2.02 0.49 -8.55
CA ASP A 99 -2.31 -0.95 -8.57
C ASP A 99 -2.00 -1.58 -9.93
N SER A 100 -2.14 -0.84 -11.03
CA SER A 100 -1.77 -1.31 -12.37
C SER A 100 -0.27 -1.57 -12.53
N LEU A 101 0.58 -0.69 -11.96
CA LEU A 101 2.03 -0.89 -11.94
C LEU A 101 2.43 -2.04 -11.03
N LEU A 102 1.80 -2.16 -9.85
CA LEU A 102 2.04 -3.27 -8.94
C LEU A 102 1.65 -4.61 -9.57
N LEU A 103 0.52 -4.70 -10.27
CA LEU A 103 0.11 -5.91 -10.99
C LEU A 103 1.13 -6.29 -12.07
N ASN A 104 1.66 -5.32 -12.80
CA ASN A 104 2.73 -5.56 -13.76
C ASN A 104 4.01 -6.12 -13.08
N ILE A 105 4.43 -5.52 -11.97
CA ILE A 105 5.60 -6.00 -11.22
C ILE A 105 5.36 -7.41 -10.69
N ILE A 106 4.19 -7.67 -10.11
CA ILE A 106 3.82 -8.97 -9.55
C ILE A 106 3.75 -10.06 -10.64
N SER A 107 3.38 -9.72 -11.86
CA SER A 107 3.30 -10.69 -12.97
C SER A 107 4.64 -11.32 -13.35
N TYR A 108 5.77 -10.69 -12.97
CA TYR A 108 7.12 -11.26 -13.18
C TYR A 108 7.56 -12.21 -12.06
N LEU A 109 6.81 -12.31 -10.97
CA LEU A 109 7.15 -13.17 -9.84
C LEU A 109 6.73 -14.61 -10.09
N ASP A 110 7.43 -15.53 -9.45
CA ASP A 110 7.03 -16.93 -9.38
C ASP A 110 5.78 -17.11 -8.51
N LEU A 111 5.02 -18.18 -8.75
CA LEU A 111 3.78 -18.45 -8.00
C LEU A 111 3.99 -18.55 -6.47
N GLU A 112 5.15 -19.06 -6.05
CA GLU A 112 5.50 -19.14 -4.63
C GLU A 112 5.71 -17.76 -4.03
N ASP A 113 6.38 -16.85 -4.76
CA ASP A 113 6.62 -15.49 -4.30
C ASP A 113 5.35 -14.64 -4.32
N ILE A 114 4.45 -14.87 -5.30
CA ILE A 114 3.10 -14.27 -5.29
C ILE A 114 2.33 -14.73 -4.04
N ALA A 115 2.42 -16.01 -3.68
CA ALA A 115 1.78 -16.53 -2.48
C ALA A 115 2.35 -15.92 -1.19
N ARG A 116 3.68 -15.78 -1.10
CA ARG A 116 4.37 -15.13 0.02
C ARG A 116 3.99 -13.65 0.11
N LEU A 117 4.05 -12.93 -1.02
CA LEU A 117 3.70 -11.52 -1.12
C LEU A 117 2.25 -11.26 -0.67
N SER A 118 1.33 -12.16 -1.03
CA SER A 118 -0.09 -12.03 -0.65
C SER A 118 -0.33 -12.01 0.87
N GLN A 119 0.63 -12.47 1.66
CA GLN A 119 0.55 -12.54 3.13
C GLN A 119 1.16 -11.31 3.81
N THR A 120 1.88 -10.46 3.09
CA THR A 120 2.61 -9.32 3.68
C THR A 120 1.72 -8.14 4.05
N SER A 121 0.68 -7.87 3.25
CA SER A 121 -0.28 -6.80 3.52
C SER A 121 -1.65 -7.10 2.94
N HIS A 122 -2.66 -6.40 3.46
CA HIS A 122 -4.04 -6.52 2.95
C HIS A 122 -4.17 -6.06 1.49
N ARG A 123 -3.42 -5.02 1.10
CA ARG A 123 -3.36 -4.52 -0.27
C ARG A 123 -2.79 -5.57 -1.22
N PHE A 124 -1.62 -6.13 -0.90
CA PHE A 124 -1.04 -7.21 -1.71
C PHE A 124 -1.90 -8.46 -1.71
N GLY A 125 -2.56 -8.78 -0.60
CA GLY A 125 -3.54 -9.86 -0.54
C GLY A 125 -4.69 -9.71 -1.54
N LYS A 126 -5.17 -8.49 -1.78
CA LYS A 126 -6.18 -8.19 -2.81
C LYS A 126 -5.59 -8.25 -4.22
N LEU A 127 -4.43 -7.62 -4.45
CA LEU A 127 -3.79 -7.58 -5.76
C LEU A 127 -3.41 -8.98 -6.25
N CYS A 128 -2.84 -9.82 -5.39
CA CYS A 128 -2.47 -11.20 -5.72
C CYS A 128 -3.68 -12.13 -5.99
N LYS A 129 -4.89 -11.71 -5.60
CA LYS A 129 -6.14 -12.42 -5.90
C LYS A 129 -6.90 -11.86 -7.10
N CYS A 130 -6.46 -10.70 -7.62
CA CYS A 130 -7.13 -10.01 -8.72
C CYS A 130 -7.10 -10.85 -10.01
N ASP A 131 -8.24 -11.03 -10.65
CA ASP A 131 -8.37 -11.81 -11.88
C ASP A 131 -7.50 -11.29 -13.02
N LYS A 132 -7.28 -9.98 -13.09
CA LYS A 132 -6.40 -9.36 -14.09
C LYS A 132 -4.96 -9.87 -14.00
N LEU A 133 -4.44 -10.11 -12.79
CA LEU A 133 -3.13 -10.72 -12.60
C LEU A 133 -3.10 -12.16 -13.13
N TRP A 134 -4.12 -12.93 -12.79
CA TRP A 134 -4.21 -14.34 -13.18
C TRP A 134 -4.43 -14.52 -14.68
N GLU A 135 -5.16 -13.60 -15.32
CA GLU A 135 -5.26 -13.53 -16.77
C GLU A 135 -3.88 -13.36 -17.41
N GLN A 136 -3.05 -12.42 -16.94
CA GLN A 136 -1.68 -12.21 -17.43
C GLN A 136 -0.80 -13.46 -17.21
N ILE A 137 -0.91 -14.09 -16.04
CA ILE A 137 -0.18 -15.32 -15.73
C ILE A 137 -0.59 -16.45 -16.68
N VAL A 138 -1.88 -16.63 -16.95
CA VAL A 138 -2.36 -17.64 -17.89
C VAL A 138 -1.92 -17.32 -19.31
N GLN A 139 -2.00 -16.06 -19.74
CA GLN A 139 -1.53 -15.62 -21.06
C GLN A 139 -0.02 -15.89 -21.25
N SER A 140 0.78 -15.66 -20.20
CA SER A 140 2.21 -15.97 -20.24
C SER A 140 2.50 -17.47 -20.22
N ALA A 141 1.60 -18.27 -19.65
CA ALA A 141 1.74 -19.72 -19.57
C ALA A 141 1.33 -20.46 -20.84
N CYS A 142 0.35 -19.93 -21.58
CA CYS A 142 -0.24 -20.57 -22.74
C CYS A 142 0.15 -19.83 -24.02
N ASP A 143 0.47 -20.59 -25.09
CA ASP A 143 0.70 -19.99 -26.41
C ASP A 143 -0.61 -19.46 -27.02
N HIS A 144 -1.72 -20.14 -26.73
CA HIS A 144 -3.05 -19.75 -27.18
C HIS A 144 -4.07 -20.01 -26.06
N ILE A 145 -4.88 -19.01 -25.76
CA ILE A 145 -6.06 -19.17 -24.91
C ILE A 145 -7.20 -19.67 -25.79
N THR A 146 -7.68 -20.89 -25.53
CA THR A 146 -8.81 -21.45 -26.26
C THR A 146 -10.11 -20.75 -25.87
N PRO A 147 -11.12 -20.73 -26.78
CA PRO A 147 -12.45 -20.20 -26.45
C PRO A 147 -13.05 -20.83 -25.18
N ASP A 148 -12.86 -22.15 -25.00
CA ASP A 148 -13.34 -22.89 -23.84
C ASP A 148 -12.67 -22.42 -22.52
N MET A 149 -11.36 -22.14 -22.57
CA MET A 149 -10.65 -21.57 -21.40
C MET A 149 -11.17 -20.17 -21.04
N ARG A 150 -11.51 -19.37 -22.04
CA ARG A 150 -12.07 -18.03 -21.82
C ARG A 150 -13.46 -18.13 -21.22
N ALA A 151 -14.36 -18.96 -21.80
CA ALA A 151 -15.68 -19.19 -21.24
C ALA A 151 -15.63 -19.70 -19.79
N LEU A 152 -14.70 -20.62 -19.50
CA LEU A 152 -14.51 -21.11 -18.13
C LEU A 152 -14.00 -20.02 -17.18
N ALA A 153 -13.10 -19.15 -17.66
CA ALA A 153 -12.60 -18.03 -16.87
C ALA A 153 -13.65 -16.94 -16.64
N GLU A 154 -14.58 -16.73 -17.57
CA GLU A 154 -15.72 -15.83 -17.40
C GLU A 154 -16.72 -16.35 -16.36
N ASP A 155 -16.88 -17.69 -16.26
CA ASP A 155 -17.79 -18.31 -15.31
C ASP A 155 -17.21 -18.36 -13.87
N MET A 156 -15.98 -18.83 -13.71
CA MET A 156 -15.39 -19.07 -12.38
C MET A 156 -14.24 -18.14 -11.99
N GLY A 157 -13.80 -17.25 -12.87
CA GLY A 157 -12.62 -16.40 -12.69
C GLY A 157 -11.29 -17.05 -13.12
N TRP A 158 -10.35 -16.21 -13.61
CA TRP A 158 -9.04 -16.66 -14.13
C TRP A 158 -8.22 -17.40 -13.10
N ARG A 159 -8.26 -16.96 -11.84
CA ARG A 159 -7.54 -17.61 -10.75
C ARG A 159 -8.03 -19.03 -10.51
N GLN A 160 -9.33 -19.24 -10.43
CA GLN A 160 -9.90 -20.56 -10.16
C GLN A 160 -9.69 -21.50 -11.34
N MET A 161 -9.87 -21.01 -12.58
CA MET A 161 -9.56 -21.74 -13.80
C MET A 161 -8.10 -22.18 -13.84
N PHE A 162 -7.14 -21.30 -13.48
CA PHE A 162 -5.71 -21.64 -13.39
C PHE A 162 -5.47 -22.83 -12.45
N PHE A 163 -6.04 -22.81 -11.25
CA PHE A 163 -5.84 -23.90 -10.28
C PHE A 163 -6.54 -25.19 -10.67
N THR A 164 -7.64 -25.13 -11.41
CA THR A 164 -8.34 -26.31 -11.93
C THR A 164 -7.47 -27.00 -12.99
N ASN A 165 -6.81 -26.24 -13.86
CA ASN A 165 -5.91 -26.74 -14.91
C ASN A 165 -4.43 -26.74 -14.51
N LYS A 166 -4.14 -26.68 -13.22
CA LYS A 166 -2.84 -26.41 -12.62
C LYS A 166 -1.68 -27.24 -13.17
N LEU A 167 -1.88 -28.56 -13.38
CA LEU A 167 -0.80 -29.44 -13.79
C LEU A 167 -0.30 -29.18 -15.22
N GLN A 168 -1.20 -28.88 -16.15
CA GLN A 168 -0.84 -28.56 -17.53
C GLN A 168 -0.17 -27.19 -17.64
N LEU A 169 -0.75 -26.18 -17.00
CA LEU A 169 -0.24 -24.80 -17.01
C LEU A 169 1.10 -24.65 -16.31
N GLN A 170 1.31 -25.33 -15.18
CA GLN A 170 2.62 -25.32 -14.50
C GLN A 170 3.73 -25.99 -15.33
N ARG A 171 3.43 -27.08 -16.05
CA ARG A 171 4.38 -27.70 -16.94
C ARG A 171 4.79 -26.78 -18.09
N GLN A 172 3.85 -26.00 -18.61
CA GLN A 172 4.12 -25.03 -19.68
C GLN A 172 4.94 -23.84 -19.17
N LEU A 173 4.61 -23.28 -17.98
CA LEU A 173 5.38 -22.22 -17.35
C LEU A 173 6.85 -22.63 -17.13
N ARG A 174 7.09 -23.83 -16.58
CA ARG A 174 8.46 -24.35 -16.37
C ARG A 174 9.23 -24.50 -17.68
N LYS A 175 8.60 -24.99 -18.74
CA LYS A 175 9.24 -25.11 -20.05
C LYS A 175 9.62 -23.78 -20.66
N ARG A 176 8.79 -22.73 -20.49
CA ARG A 176 9.08 -21.37 -20.97
C ARG A 176 10.25 -20.74 -20.21
N LYS A 177 10.24 -20.84 -18.87
CA LYS A 177 11.34 -20.34 -18.05
C LYS A 177 12.68 -20.95 -18.43
N GLN A 178 12.73 -22.28 -18.64
CA GLN A 178 13.94 -22.97 -19.12
C GLN A 178 14.42 -22.49 -20.50
N ARG A 179 13.50 -22.11 -21.39
CA ARG A 179 13.87 -21.56 -22.73
C ARG A 179 14.43 -20.16 -22.61
N GLN A 180 13.86 -19.31 -21.76
CA GLN A 180 14.35 -17.95 -21.50
C GLN A 180 15.74 -17.98 -20.86
N ASP A 181 15.95 -18.80 -19.84
CA ASP A 181 17.26 -18.98 -19.19
C ASP A 181 18.35 -19.49 -20.13
N GLN A 182 17.99 -20.21 -21.22
CA GLN A 182 18.92 -20.63 -22.27
C GLN A 182 19.22 -19.52 -23.28
N THR A 183 18.27 -18.62 -23.54
CA THR A 183 18.46 -17.53 -24.50
C THR A 183 19.29 -16.39 -23.87
N ASP A 184 19.16 -16.17 -22.57
CA ASP A 184 19.92 -15.15 -21.82
C ASP A 184 21.38 -15.57 -21.51
N LYS A 185 21.75 -16.83 -21.84
CA LYS A 185 23.12 -17.37 -21.68
C LYS A 185 23.90 -17.45 -22.98
N LEU A 186 23.31 -17.01 -24.08
CA LEU A 186 23.96 -16.92 -25.41
C LEU A 186 24.26 -15.44 -25.73
#